data_c8017d85c8614263e8346227f4a03cda
#
_entry.id   c8017d85c8614263e8346227f4a03cda
#
_cell.length_a   1.000
_cell.length_b   1.000
_cell.length_c   1.000
_cell.angle_alpha   90.00
_cell.angle_beta   90.00
_cell.angle_gamma   90.00
#
_symmetry.space_group_name_H-M   'P 1'
#
loop_
_entity.id
_entity.type
_entity.pdbx_description
1 polymer ?
#
loop_
_entity_poly.entity_id
_entity_poly.type
_entity_poly.pdbx_seq_one_letter_code
_entity_poly.pdbx_strand_id
1 'polypeptide(L)'
;MSSHHIVREKQEPALIIANGEACSEELLGQLLEWSPFVLVLDHAIYRVLDLGIKVDAWLGDFDQRHDFEAVRERQHPLEIVHTPDQDKTDLEKAIEYLIGRGFPAANVVWATGRRADHAITNMTNLVRYKEQIRLVMFDNYSKIFPLVGTFEKWYTAGTPISLIPVGHVNGISTTGLKYNLHNESLTLGYRSGNSNEAEADGFVRITAQEGDLLIMECWD
;
A
#
# COMPACT_ATOMS: atom_id res chain seq x y z
N MET A 1 18.47 -37.35 -0.55
CA MET A 1 17.45 -36.37 -0.10
C MET A 1 17.75 -35.07 -0.85
N SER A 2 16.94 -34.74 -1.85
CA SER A 2 17.13 -33.54 -2.67
C SER A 2 16.65 -32.35 -1.86
N SER A 3 17.56 -31.45 -1.44
CA SER A 3 17.20 -30.16 -0.87
C SER A 3 16.62 -29.30 -1.97
N HIS A 4 15.33 -29.09 -1.96
CA HIS A 4 14.69 -28.14 -2.84
C HIS A 4 15.06 -26.74 -2.33
N HIS A 5 16.09 -26.14 -2.90
CA HIS A 5 16.36 -24.72 -2.71
C HIS A 5 15.26 -23.96 -3.45
N ILE A 6 14.25 -23.54 -2.71
CA ILE A 6 13.26 -22.58 -3.22
C ILE A 6 13.98 -21.24 -3.25
N VAL A 7 14.41 -20.82 -4.43
CA VAL A 7 14.90 -19.45 -4.65
C VAL A 7 13.68 -18.54 -4.62
N ARG A 8 13.52 -17.80 -3.52
CA ARG A 8 12.39 -16.84 -3.31
C ARG A 8 12.71 -15.43 -3.79
N GLU A 9 13.69 -15.28 -4.68
CA GLU A 9 13.99 -13.95 -5.21
C GLU A 9 12.74 -13.34 -5.86
N LYS A 10 12.25 -12.26 -5.28
CA LYS A 10 11.13 -11.43 -5.79
C LYS A 10 9.76 -12.13 -5.89
N GLN A 11 9.52 -13.22 -5.19
CA GLN A 11 8.21 -13.90 -5.19
C GLN A 11 7.23 -13.25 -4.18
N GLU A 12 7.75 -12.73 -3.05
CA GLU A 12 6.96 -12.06 -2.04
C GLU A 12 6.88 -10.55 -2.30
N PRO A 13 5.77 -9.88 -1.93
CA PRO A 13 5.69 -8.44 -1.99
C PRO A 13 6.79 -7.79 -1.14
N ALA A 14 7.42 -6.73 -1.64
CA ALA A 14 8.26 -5.88 -0.80
C ALA A 14 7.41 -5.18 0.26
N LEU A 15 8.01 -4.75 1.37
CA LEU A 15 7.37 -3.94 2.39
C LEU A 15 7.98 -2.54 2.41
N ILE A 16 7.18 -1.53 2.08
CA ILE A 16 7.55 -0.12 2.23
C ILE A 16 7.01 0.38 3.58
N ILE A 17 7.90 0.89 4.43
CA ILE A 17 7.55 1.53 5.70
C ILE A 17 7.78 3.04 5.54
N ALA A 18 6.69 3.79 5.40
CA ALA A 18 6.72 5.25 5.29
C ALA A 18 6.82 5.92 6.68
N ASN A 19 6.65 7.25 6.74
CA ASN A 19 6.84 8.00 7.99
C ASN A 19 5.54 8.61 8.55
N GLY A 20 4.41 8.00 8.26
CA GLY A 20 3.10 8.37 8.82
C GLY A 20 2.85 7.78 10.20
N GLU A 21 1.59 7.54 10.53
CA GLU A 21 1.19 6.88 11.77
C GLU A 21 1.51 5.38 11.71
N ALA A 22 2.05 4.85 12.81
CA ALA A 22 2.39 3.45 12.89
C ALA A 22 1.12 2.59 12.96
N CYS A 23 1.09 1.52 12.18
CA CYS A 23 0.10 0.47 12.37
C CYS A 23 0.45 -0.37 13.61
N SER A 24 -0.46 -1.24 14.02
CA SER A 24 -0.25 -2.15 15.14
C SER A 24 0.94 -3.10 14.89
N GLU A 25 1.60 -3.51 15.97
CA GLU A 25 2.69 -4.48 15.89
C GLU A 25 2.22 -5.83 15.35
N GLU A 26 0.97 -6.19 15.61
CA GLU A 26 0.36 -7.41 15.07
C GLU A 26 0.27 -7.37 13.55
N LEU A 27 -0.28 -6.30 12.97
CA LEU A 27 -0.36 -6.13 11.51
C LEU A 27 1.05 -6.09 10.88
N LEU A 28 1.97 -5.36 11.51
CA LEU A 28 3.35 -5.28 11.04
C LEU A 28 4.04 -6.63 11.09
N GLY A 29 3.83 -7.40 12.16
CA GLY A 29 4.33 -8.77 12.31
C GLY A 29 3.81 -9.71 11.24
N GLN A 30 2.51 -9.67 10.92
CA GLN A 30 1.92 -10.46 9.82
C GLN A 30 2.57 -10.14 8.46
N LEU A 31 2.84 -8.87 8.17
CA LEU A 31 3.50 -8.45 6.92
C LEU A 31 4.97 -8.86 6.86
N LEU A 32 5.64 -9.01 8.00
CA LEU A 32 7.04 -9.44 8.11
C LEU A 32 7.22 -10.97 8.15
N GLU A 33 6.14 -11.75 8.36
CA GLU A 33 6.19 -13.21 8.56
C GLU A 33 6.94 -13.95 7.44
N TRP A 34 6.78 -13.48 6.20
CA TRP A 34 7.40 -14.08 5.01
C TRP A 34 8.74 -13.48 4.64
N SER A 35 9.36 -12.70 5.55
CA SER A 35 10.65 -12.06 5.34
C SER A 35 10.74 -11.26 4.02
N PRO A 36 9.84 -10.30 3.81
CA PRO A 36 9.86 -9.47 2.61
C PRO A 36 11.16 -8.63 2.53
N PHE A 37 11.44 -8.09 1.34
CA PHE A 37 12.41 -7.00 1.21
C PHE A 37 11.85 -5.75 1.89
N VAL A 38 12.50 -5.26 2.94
CA VAL A 38 12.03 -4.11 3.74
C VAL A 38 12.73 -2.84 3.29
N LEU A 39 11.94 -1.90 2.75
CA LEU A 39 12.36 -0.57 2.33
C LEU A 39 11.77 0.47 3.28
N VAL A 40 12.62 1.21 3.97
CA VAL A 40 12.22 2.24 4.94
C VAL A 40 12.50 3.63 4.41
N LEU A 41 11.56 4.56 4.63
CA LEU A 41 11.64 5.92 4.14
C LEU A 41 12.11 6.89 5.22
N ASP A 42 13.11 7.68 4.87
CA ASP A 42 13.60 8.84 5.60
C ASP A 42 13.67 8.59 7.14
N HIS A 43 13.03 9.43 7.94
CA HIS A 43 13.06 9.38 9.41
C HIS A 43 12.35 8.17 10.03
N ALA A 44 11.56 7.40 9.25
CA ALA A 44 10.96 6.18 9.75
C ALA A 44 11.99 5.17 10.23
N ILE A 45 13.23 5.25 9.73
CA ILE A 45 14.33 4.35 10.08
C ILE A 45 14.54 4.24 11.61
N TYR A 46 14.49 5.34 12.34
CA TYR A 46 14.72 5.34 13.79
C TYR A 46 13.64 4.56 14.54
N ARG A 47 12.38 4.73 14.15
CA ARG A 47 11.23 3.99 14.73
C ARG A 47 11.32 2.50 14.42
N VAL A 48 11.74 2.16 13.21
CA VAL A 48 11.91 0.76 12.77
C VAL A 48 13.07 0.09 13.49
N LEU A 49 14.17 0.82 13.74
CA LEU A 49 15.29 0.35 14.53
C LEU A 49 14.88 0.03 15.97
N ASP A 50 14.03 0.86 16.58
CA ASP A 50 13.56 0.65 17.96
C ASP A 50 12.66 -0.59 18.08
N LEU A 51 11.97 -0.97 17.00
CA LEU A 51 11.20 -2.21 16.91
C LEU A 51 12.08 -3.44 16.59
N GLY A 52 13.38 -3.28 16.37
CA GLY A 52 14.29 -4.39 16.05
C GLY A 52 14.06 -5.04 14.68
N ILE A 53 13.39 -4.35 13.76
CA ILE A 53 13.08 -4.88 12.43
C ILE A 53 14.31 -4.77 11.54
N LYS A 54 14.62 -5.86 10.80
CA LYS A 54 15.67 -5.86 9.79
C LYS A 54 15.26 -5.05 8.58
N VAL A 55 16.12 -4.13 8.16
CA VAL A 55 15.94 -3.25 6.99
C VAL A 55 16.92 -3.64 5.89
N ASP A 56 16.44 -3.78 4.66
CA ASP A 56 17.27 -4.09 3.49
C ASP A 56 17.71 -2.81 2.77
N ALA A 57 16.81 -1.82 2.66
CA ALA A 57 17.13 -0.53 2.07
C ALA A 57 16.53 0.63 2.87
N TRP A 58 17.27 1.72 2.94
CA TRP A 58 16.86 2.99 3.53
C TRP A 58 16.94 4.09 2.48
N LEU A 59 15.79 4.67 2.13
CA LEU A 59 15.64 5.62 1.03
C LEU A 59 15.16 6.98 1.56
N GLY A 60 15.75 8.05 1.07
CA GLY A 60 15.34 9.42 1.39
C GLY A 60 16.18 10.45 0.65
N ASP A 61 15.78 11.72 0.73
CA ASP A 61 16.60 12.85 0.29
C ASP A 61 17.63 13.27 1.35
N PHE A 62 17.43 12.78 2.60
CA PHE A 62 18.31 13.01 3.75
C PHE A 62 18.61 14.49 3.98
N ASP A 63 17.63 15.36 3.76
CA ASP A 63 17.73 16.81 3.94
C ASP A 63 17.93 17.21 5.40
N GLN A 64 17.52 16.34 6.32
CA GLN A 64 17.75 16.50 7.75
C GLN A 64 18.99 15.72 8.21
N ARG A 65 19.44 16.02 9.41
CA ARG A 65 20.63 15.37 9.97
C ARG A 65 20.34 13.92 10.36
N HIS A 66 21.06 12.98 9.76
CA HIS A 66 21.01 11.56 10.04
C HIS A 66 22.36 11.04 10.56
N ASP A 67 22.31 10.08 11.49
CA ASP A 67 23.48 9.34 11.94
C ASP A 67 23.61 8.03 11.14
N PHE A 68 24.22 8.14 9.97
CA PHE A 68 24.39 7.01 9.06
C PHE A 68 25.26 5.90 9.64
N GLU A 69 26.24 6.23 10.49
CA GLU A 69 27.12 5.24 11.12
C GLU A 69 26.35 4.41 12.13
N ALA A 70 25.63 5.05 13.05
CA ALA A 70 24.81 4.36 14.04
C ALA A 70 23.73 3.48 13.40
N VAL A 71 23.12 3.94 12.28
CA VAL A 71 22.16 3.13 11.55
C VAL A 71 22.83 1.91 10.92
N ARG A 72 23.99 2.07 10.28
CA ARG A 72 24.73 0.96 9.66
C ARG A 72 25.23 -0.06 10.68
N GLU A 73 25.63 0.35 11.86
CA GLU A 73 26.03 -0.56 12.93
C GLU A 73 24.88 -1.47 13.37
N ARG A 74 23.67 -0.94 13.42
CA ARG A 74 22.46 -1.68 13.81
C ARG A 74 21.84 -2.51 12.66
N GLN A 75 22.12 -2.12 11.40
CA GLN A 75 21.50 -2.69 10.20
C GLN A 75 22.55 -3.05 9.15
N HIS A 76 23.21 -4.19 9.30
CA HIS A 76 24.18 -4.68 8.32
C HIS A 76 23.75 -6.06 7.77
N PRO A 77 23.73 -6.27 6.45
CA PRO A 77 23.90 -5.28 5.38
C PRO A 77 22.70 -4.33 5.26
N LEU A 78 22.96 -3.08 4.83
CA LEU A 78 21.94 -2.06 4.56
C LEU A 78 22.32 -1.28 3.30
N GLU A 79 21.43 -1.23 2.34
CA GLU A 79 21.54 -0.34 1.18
C GLU A 79 21.02 1.06 1.55
N ILE A 80 21.80 2.11 1.34
CA ILE A 80 21.37 3.51 1.54
C ILE A 80 21.17 4.12 0.15
N VAL A 81 19.94 4.53 -0.12
CA VAL A 81 19.51 5.05 -1.42
C VAL A 81 19.20 6.54 -1.31
N HIS A 82 20.13 7.38 -1.75
CA HIS A 82 19.94 8.83 -1.74
C HIS A 82 19.16 9.28 -2.97
N THR A 83 18.03 9.94 -2.75
CA THR A 83 17.09 10.40 -3.79
C THR A 83 16.81 11.90 -3.64
N PRO A 84 17.68 12.78 -4.15
CA PRO A 84 17.61 14.23 -3.92
C PRO A 84 16.51 14.94 -4.71
N ASP A 85 15.77 14.25 -5.57
CA ASP A 85 14.68 14.81 -6.37
C ASP A 85 13.59 15.38 -5.43
N GLN A 86 13.27 16.66 -5.56
CA GLN A 86 12.27 17.35 -4.76
C GLN A 86 10.88 17.40 -5.43
N ASP A 87 10.77 16.96 -6.70
CA ASP A 87 9.52 16.95 -7.44
C ASP A 87 8.64 15.72 -7.10
N LYS A 88 9.21 14.75 -6.38
CA LYS A 88 8.55 13.51 -6.00
C LYS A 88 8.55 13.29 -4.49
N THR A 89 7.48 12.69 -4.00
CA THR A 89 7.43 12.24 -2.60
C THR A 89 8.33 11.02 -2.38
N ASP A 90 8.75 10.77 -1.14
CA ASP A 90 9.59 9.61 -0.84
C ASP A 90 8.89 8.29 -1.18
N LEU A 91 7.56 8.23 -1.02
CA LEU A 91 6.80 7.03 -1.44
C LEU A 91 6.85 6.83 -2.96
N GLU A 92 6.75 7.87 -3.77
CA GLU A 92 6.91 7.76 -5.23
C GLU A 92 8.30 7.23 -5.59
N LYS A 93 9.35 7.83 -5.00
CA LYS A 93 10.74 7.38 -5.21
C LYS A 93 10.94 5.93 -4.80
N ALA A 94 10.34 5.49 -3.69
CA ALA A 94 10.38 4.11 -3.22
C ALA A 94 9.69 3.14 -4.18
N ILE A 95 8.51 3.50 -4.69
CA ILE A 95 7.79 2.69 -5.67
C ILE A 95 8.62 2.55 -6.96
N GLU A 96 9.17 3.66 -7.49
CA GLU A 96 10.01 3.65 -8.67
C GLU A 96 11.31 2.84 -8.48
N TYR A 97 11.92 2.92 -7.29
CA TYR A 97 13.07 2.10 -6.92
C TYR A 97 12.73 0.60 -6.97
N LEU A 98 11.59 0.18 -6.42
CA LEU A 98 11.16 -1.21 -6.46
C LEU A 98 10.83 -1.67 -7.88
N ILE A 99 10.18 -0.83 -8.69
CA ILE A 99 9.93 -1.11 -10.11
C ILE A 99 11.26 -1.32 -10.85
N GLY A 100 12.22 -0.41 -10.67
CA GLY A 100 13.56 -0.51 -11.27
C GLY A 100 14.32 -1.77 -10.86
N ARG A 101 14.05 -2.30 -9.67
CA ARG A 101 14.58 -3.57 -9.17
C ARG A 101 13.77 -4.80 -9.62
N GLY A 102 12.64 -4.58 -10.32
CA GLY A 102 11.79 -5.64 -10.87
C GLY A 102 10.92 -6.34 -9.82
N PHE A 103 10.56 -5.66 -8.73
CA PHE A 103 9.57 -6.18 -7.79
C PHE A 103 8.16 -6.14 -8.41
N PRO A 104 7.39 -7.24 -8.38
CA PRO A 104 6.05 -7.27 -8.97
C PRO A 104 4.97 -6.68 -8.06
N ALA A 105 5.24 -6.58 -6.76
CA ALA A 105 4.29 -6.13 -5.76
C ALA A 105 4.97 -5.50 -4.54
N ALA A 106 4.26 -4.60 -3.85
CA ALA A 106 4.67 -4.09 -2.55
C ALA A 106 3.47 -3.83 -1.63
N ASN A 107 3.65 -4.14 -0.35
CA ASN A 107 2.79 -3.67 0.72
C ASN A 107 3.35 -2.36 1.26
N VAL A 108 2.46 -1.42 1.60
CA VAL A 108 2.81 -0.09 2.11
C VAL A 108 2.17 0.09 3.47
N VAL A 109 2.96 0.44 4.47
CA VAL A 109 2.47 0.77 5.83
C VAL A 109 3.00 2.12 6.28
N TRP A 110 2.38 2.68 7.33
CA TRP A 110 2.70 3.99 7.90
C TRP A 110 2.61 5.13 6.87
N ALA A 111 1.74 4.99 5.87
CA ALA A 111 1.58 5.97 4.80
C ALA A 111 0.33 6.85 4.96
N THR A 112 -0.47 6.59 6.02
CA THR A 112 -1.64 7.37 6.42
C THR A 112 -1.41 8.03 7.80
N GLY A 113 -2.40 8.76 8.29
CA GLY A 113 -2.31 9.52 9.54
C GLY A 113 -1.39 10.74 9.44
N ARG A 114 -1.12 11.42 10.53
CA ARG A 114 -0.33 12.65 10.62
C ARG A 114 -0.73 13.73 9.59
N ARG A 115 0.04 13.96 8.55
CA ARG A 115 -0.21 14.98 7.51
C ARG A 115 -1.21 14.46 6.49
N ALA A 116 -2.38 15.13 6.39
CA ALA A 116 -3.46 14.74 5.48
C ALA A 116 -3.07 14.88 3.99
N ASP A 117 -2.28 15.89 3.63
CA ASP A 117 -1.77 16.09 2.27
C ASP A 117 -0.92 14.90 1.79
N HIS A 118 -0.02 14.41 2.65
CA HIS A 118 0.75 13.20 2.35
C HIS A 118 -0.14 11.97 2.23
N ALA A 119 -1.12 11.79 3.13
CA ALA A 119 -2.03 10.64 3.08
C ALA A 119 -2.80 10.59 1.76
N ILE A 120 -3.34 11.73 1.28
CA ILE A 120 -4.07 11.83 0.01
C ILE A 120 -3.12 11.50 -1.15
N THR A 121 -1.93 12.11 -1.21
CA THR A 121 -0.95 11.86 -2.26
C THR A 121 -0.50 10.39 -2.27
N ASN A 122 -0.26 9.80 -1.09
CA ASN A 122 0.14 8.41 -0.98
C ASN A 122 -0.95 7.46 -1.51
N MET A 123 -2.23 7.73 -1.24
CA MET A 123 -3.34 6.93 -1.79
C MET A 123 -3.43 7.07 -3.32
N THR A 124 -3.23 8.27 -3.87
CA THR A 124 -3.27 8.48 -5.33
C THR A 124 -2.10 7.80 -6.04
N ASN A 125 -0.95 7.63 -5.38
CA ASN A 125 0.17 6.87 -5.93
C ASN A 125 -0.16 5.40 -6.19
N LEU A 126 -1.07 4.79 -5.41
CA LEU A 126 -1.52 3.42 -5.68
C LEU A 126 -2.13 3.29 -7.08
N VAL A 127 -2.87 4.30 -7.49
CA VAL A 127 -3.54 4.34 -8.81
C VAL A 127 -2.54 4.67 -9.91
N ARG A 128 -1.66 5.64 -9.66
CA ARG A 128 -0.64 6.10 -10.63
C ARG A 128 0.26 4.97 -11.12
N TYR A 129 0.62 4.05 -10.23
CA TYR A 129 1.56 2.97 -10.54
C TYR A 129 0.90 1.60 -10.75
N LYS A 130 -0.43 1.50 -10.76
CA LYS A 130 -1.18 0.24 -10.78
C LYS A 130 -0.87 -0.71 -11.95
N GLU A 131 -0.44 -0.16 -13.09
CA GLU A 131 -0.08 -0.95 -14.28
C GLU A 131 1.39 -1.45 -14.25
N GLN A 132 2.21 -0.94 -13.33
CA GLN A 132 3.63 -1.24 -13.25
C GLN A 132 3.98 -2.14 -12.07
N ILE A 133 3.28 -1.98 -10.95
CA ILE A 133 3.52 -2.74 -9.72
C ILE A 133 2.20 -2.87 -8.95
N ARG A 134 1.93 -4.05 -8.39
CA ARG A 134 0.77 -4.24 -7.51
C ARG A 134 1.05 -3.63 -6.14
N LEU A 135 0.28 -2.63 -5.75
CA LEU A 135 0.40 -1.94 -4.47
C LEU A 135 -0.81 -2.20 -3.59
N VAL A 136 -0.57 -2.48 -2.32
CA VAL A 136 -1.59 -2.57 -1.28
C VAL A 136 -1.11 -1.77 -0.08
N MET A 137 -1.89 -0.79 0.35
CA MET A 137 -1.61 0.01 1.54
C MET A 137 -2.45 -0.48 2.71
N PHE A 138 -1.84 -0.54 3.88
CA PHE A 138 -2.48 -0.94 5.12
C PHE A 138 -2.31 0.11 6.21
N ASP A 139 -3.37 0.34 6.96
CA ASP A 139 -3.34 0.99 8.26
C ASP A 139 -4.15 0.18 9.28
N ASN A 140 -4.37 0.72 10.48
CA ASN A 140 -5.08 0.02 11.54
C ASN A 140 -6.57 -0.23 11.24
N TYR A 141 -7.12 0.43 10.23
CA TYR A 141 -8.57 0.45 9.96
C TYR A 141 -8.91 0.02 8.53
N SER A 142 -7.91 -0.09 7.66
CA SER A 142 -8.18 -0.34 6.24
C SER A 142 -7.03 -1.01 5.49
N LYS A 143 -7.45 -1.77 4.48
CA LYS A 143 -6.61 -2.26 3.40
C LYS A 143 -7.07 -1.58 2.12
N ILE A 144 -6.18 -0.85 1.47
CA ILE A 144 -6.46 0.05 0.35
C ILE A 144 -5.69 -0.42 -0.87
N PHE A 145 -6.38 -0.61 -2.00
CA PHE A 145 -5.75 -1.00 -3.25
C PHE A 145 -6.54 -0.49 -4.46
N PRO A 146 -5.89 -0.28 -5.62
CA PRO A 146 -6.58 0.16 -6.83
C PRO A 146 -7.35 -0.98 -7.49
N LEU A 147 -8.49 -0.64 -8.10
CA LEU A 147 -9.17 -1.55 -9.02
C LEU A 147 -8.33 -1.71 -10.29
N VAL A 148 -8.01 -2.96 -10.64
CA VAL A 148 -7.37 -3.33 -11.91
C VAL A 148 -8.24 -4.38 -12.59
N GLY A 149 -8.80 -4.02 -13.73
CA GLY A 149 -9.71 -4.90 -14.47
C GLY A 149 -11.00 -5.23 -13.68
N THR A 150 -11.24 -6.49 -13.42
CA THR A 150 -12.35 -6.98 -12.60
C THR A 150 -11.83 -7.42 -11.24
N PHE A 151 -12.43 -6.89 -10.18
CA PHE A 151 -12.21 -7.39 -8.83
C PHE A 151 -13.33 -8.35 -8.46
N GLU A 152 -12.98 -9.50 -7.88
CA GLU A 152 -13.94 -10.48 -7.33
C GLU A 152 -13.33 -11.17 -6.12
N LYS A 153 -14.01 -11.12 -4.98
CA LYS A 153 -13.57 -11.74 -3.73
C LYS A 153 -14.77 -12.15 -2.88
N TRP A 154 -14.65 -13.27 -2.18
CA TRP A 154 -15.64 -13.72 -1.21
C TRP A 154 -15.52 -12.95 0.10
N TYR A 155 -16.68 -12.54 0.67
CA TYR A 155 -16.78 -11.83 1.93
C TYR A 155 -17.89 -12.41 2.81
N THR A 156 -17.74 -12.23 4.11
CA THR A 156 -18.85 -12.44 5.07
C THR A 156 -19.80 -11.25 5.02
N ALA A 157 -21.07 -11.51 5.31
CA ALA A 157 -22.09 -10.47 5.42
C ALA A 157 -21.67 -9.36 6.38
N GLY A 158 -21.95 -8.12 6.02
CA GLY A 158 -21.61 -6.94 6.82
C GLY A 158 -20.16 -6.49 6.75
N THR A 159 -19.27 -7.19 6.00
CA THR A 159 -17.89 -6.69 5.82
C THR A 159 -17.89 -5.32 5.16
N PRO A 160 -17.32 -4.26 5.78
CA PRO A 160 -17.32 -2.92 5.23
C PRO A 160 -16.39 -2.82 4.00
N ILE A 161 -16.93 -2.30 2.89
CA ILE A 161 -16.21 -2.13 1.63
C ILE A 161 -16.54 -0.75 1.07
N SER A 162 -15.56 0.11 0.94
CA SER A 162 -15.73 1.44 0.35
C SER A 162 -15.13 1.53 -1.04
N LEU A 163 -15.79 2.29 -1.91
CA LEU A 163 -15.35 2.59 -3.27
C LEU A 163 -15.06 4.08 -3.39
N ILE A 164 -13.79 4.44 -3.53
CA ILE A 164 -13.33 5.83 -3.57
C ILE A 164 -12.82 6.16 -4.97
N PRO A 165 -13.52 7.02 -5.72
CA PRO A 165 -13.03 7.46 -7.02
C PRO A 165 -11.83 8.41 -6.86
N VAL A 166 -10.81 8.26 -7.70
CA VAL A 166 -9.73 9.24 -7.83
C VAL A 166 -10.09 10.11 -9.03
N GLY A 167 -10.66 11.29 -8.76
CA GLY A 167 -11.29 12.12 -9.77
C GLY A 167 -12.69 11.63 -10.14
N HIS A 168 -12.90 11.28 -11.40
CA HIS A 168 -14.18 10.82 -11.95
C HIS A 168 -14.05 9.40 -12.52
N VAL A 169 -14.98 8.53 -12.18
CA VAL A 169 -15.03 7.12 -12.64
C VAL A 169 -16.36 6.82 -13.23
N ASN A 170 -16.37 6.25 -14.45
CA ASN A 170 -17.56 5.92 -15.20
C ASN A 170 -17.78 4.41 -15.31
N GLY A 171 -19.06 4.05 -15.50
CA GLY A 171 -19.47 2.68 -15.83
C GLY A 171 -19.17 1.68 -14.71
N ILE A 172 -19.31 2.11 -13.45
CA ILE A 172 -19.10 1.24 -12.30
C ILE A 172 -20.30 0.30 -12.17
N SER A 173 -20.02 -0.99 -12.13
CA SER A 173 -21.03 -2.02 -11.84
C SER A 173 -20.53 -2.91 -10.72
N THR A 174 -21.41 -3.18 -9.75
CA THR A 174 -21.10 -4.03 -8.60
C THR A 174 -22.19 -5.06 -8.38
N THR A 175 -21.82 -6.19 -7.79
CA THR A 175 -22.76 -7.20 -7.26
C THR A 175 -22.28 -7.67 -5.88
N GLY A 176 -23.21 -8.11 -5.04
CA GLY A 176 -22.92 -8.61 -3.70
C GLY A 176 -22.74 -7.54 -2.64
N LEU A 177 -22.86 -6.26 -3.00
CA LEU A 177 -22.89 -5.15 -2.07
C LEU A 177 -24.32 -4.78 -1.69
N LYS A 178 -24.52 -4.25 -0.50
CA LYS A 178 -25.82 -3.75 -0.04
C LYS A 178 -26.35 -2.61 -0.91
N TYR A 179 -25.46 -1.74 -1.37
CA TYR A 179 -25.77 -0.65 -2.29
C TYR A 179 -25.02 -0.89 -3.60
N ASN A 180 -25.61 -1.72 -4.47
CA ASN A 180 -25.01 -2.02 -5.78
C ASN A 180 -25.09 -0.82 -6.73
N LEU A 181 -24.10 -0.71 -7.59
CA LEU A 181 -24.04 0.24 -8.70
C LEU A 181 -24.31 -0.49 -10.02
N HIS A 182 -25.07 0.12 -10.92
CA HIS A 182 -25.51 -0.44 -12.19
C HIS A 182 -25.12 0.47 -13.35
N ASN A 183 -23.85 0.36 -13.80
CA ASN A 183 -23.28 1.24 -14.83
C ASN A 183 -23.35 2.73 -14.45
N GLU A 184 -23.02 3.03 -13.20
CA GLU A 184 -23.12 4.37 -12.63
C GLU A 184 -21.75 5.05 -12.52
N SER A 185 -21.75 6.35 -12.22
CA SER A 185 -20.53 7.14 -12.04
C SER A 185 -20.35 7.55 -10.61
N LEU A 186 -19.09 7.60 -10.17
CA LEU A 186 -18.67 8.21 -8.91
C LEU A 186 -17.69 9.35 -9.19
N THR A 187 -17.75 10.40 -8.36
CA THR A 187 -16.87 11.56 -8.48
C THR A 187 -16.46 12.04 -7.10
N LEU A 188 -15.15 12.16 -6.88
CA LEU A 188 -14.62 12.65 -5.60
C LEU A 188 -15.17 14.04 -5.29
N GLY A 189 -15.67 14.23 -4.08
CA GLY A 189 -16.26 15.51 -3.64
C GLY A 189 -17.76 15.68 -3.99
N TYR A 190 -18.33 14.80 -4.82
CA TYR A 190 -19.75 14.85 -5.19
C TYR A 190 -20.50 13.58 -4.79
N ARG A 191 -20.05 12.43 -5.26
CA ARG A 191 -20.63 11.13 -4.94
C ARG A 191 -19.52 10.11 -4.83
N SER A 192 -19.44 9.45 -3.69
CA SER A 192 -18.54 8.35 -3.41
C SER A 192 -19.30 7.11 -2.99
N GLY A 193 -18.62 5.97 -2.96
CA GLY A 193 -19.18 4.70 -2.50
C GLY A 193 -18.70 4.33 -1.09
N ASN A 194 -18.61 5.31 -0.19
CA ASN A 194 -18.18 5.10 1.19
C ASN A 194 -19.19 4.29 1.99
N SER A 195 -18.72 3.55 2.98
CA SER A 195 -19.55 2.86 3.98
C SER A 195 -20.58 1.91 3.34
N ASN A 196 -20.22 1.25 2.26
CA ASN A 196 -20.94 0.11 1.73
C ASN A 196 -20.51 -1.15 2.47
N GLU A 197 -21.19 -2.25 2.29
CA GLU A 197 -20.89 -3.52 2.94
C GLU A 197 -21.31 -4.70 2.05
N ALA A 198 -20.72 -5.88 2.29
CA ALA A 198 -21.21 -7.11 1.69
C ALA A 198 -22.63 -7.41 2.20
N GLU A 199 -23.58 -7.59 1.27
CA GLU A 199 -25.01 -7.78 1.62
C GLU A 199 -25.27 -9.12 2.31
N ALA A 200 -24.54 -10.15 1.88
CA ALA A 200 -24.63 -11.52 2.40
C ALA A 200 -23.27 -12.21 2.27
N ASP A 201 -23.13 -13.38 2.89
CA ASP A 201 -21.99 -14.26 2.64
C ASP A 201 -21.91 -14.61 1.16
N GLY A 202 -20.83 -14.26 0.48
CA GLY A 202 -20.71 -14.51 -0.95
C GLY A 202 -19.67 -13.64 -1.65
N PHE A 203 -19.68 -13.72 -2.98
CA PHE A 203 -18.77 -12.97 -3.82
C PHE A 203 -19.27 -11.53 -4.02
N VAL A 204 -18.37 -10.58 -3.76
CA VAL A 204 -18.52 -9.19 -4.20
C VAL A 204 -17.70 -9.02 -5.47
N ARG A 205 -18.34 -8.52 -6.53
CA ARG A 205 -17.70 -8.21 -7.80
C ARG A 205 -17.80 -6.72 -8.09
N ILE A 206 -16.69 -6.14 -8.57
CA ILE A 206 -16.58 -4.72 -8.89
C ILE A 206 -15.89 -4.57 -10.24
N THR A 207 -16.49 -3.77 -11.13
CA THR A 207 -15.91 -3.38 -12.42
C THR A 207 -16.10 -1.90 -12.65
N ALA A 208 -15.22 -1.29 -13.44
CA ALA A 208 -15.37 0.07 -13.96
C ALA A 208 -14.92 0.12 -15.42
N GLN A 209 -15.53 1.00 -16.21
CA GLN A 209 -15.19 1.14 -17.64
C GLN A 209 -14.07 2.16 -17.84
N GLU A 210 -14.10 3.27 -17.09
CA GLU A 210 -13.15 4.37 -17.26
C GLU A 210 -12.87 5.05 -15.90
N GLY A 211 -11.64 5.50 -15.71
CA GLY A 211 -11.20 6.21 -14.51
C GLY A 211 -10.58 5.28 -13.47
N ASP A 212 -10.20 5.88 -12.35
CA ASP A 212 -9.42 5.23 -11.30
C ASP A 212 -10.22 5.09 -10.02
N LEU A 213 -10.37 3.86 -9.53
CA LEU A 213 -11.12 3.53 -8.34
C LEU A 213 -10.23 2.85 -7.31
N LEU A 214 -10.25 3.34 -6.07
CA LEU A 214 -9.69 2.65 -4.92
C LEU A 214 -10.78 1.79 -4.26
N ILE A 215 -10.43 0.57 -3.92
CA ILE A 215 -11.21 -0.32 -3.08
C ILE A 215 -10.60 -0.29 -1.68
N MET A 216 -11.43 -0.08 -0.67
CA MET A 216 -11.02 -0.11 0.72
C MET A 216 -11.82 -1.17 1.47
N GLU A 217 -11.14 -2.21 1.92
CA GLU A 217 -11.67 -3.15 2.91
C GLU A 217 -11.43 -2.51 4.29
N CYS A 218 -12.49 -2.24 5.03
CA CYS A 218 -12.39 -1.52 6.29
C CYS A 218 -12.80 -2.41 7.47
N TRP A 219 -12.26 -2.07 8.64
CA TRP A 219 -12.60 -2.68 9.93
C TRP A 219 -12.50 -1.63 11.04
N ASP A 220 -13.31 -1.75 12.08
CA ASP A 220 -13.31 -0.91 13.27
C ASP A 220 -12.61 -1.60 14.44
#